data_497d7533314b7becb035a34c7bac758e
#
_entry.id   497d7533314b7becb035a34c7bac758e
#
_cell.length_a   1.000
_cell.length_b   1.000
_cell.length_c   1.000
_cell.angle_alpha   90.00
_cell.angle_beta   90.00
_cell.angle_gamma   90.00
#
_symmetry.space_group_name_H-M   'P 1'
#
loop_
_entity.id
_entity.type
_entity.pdbx_description
1 polymer ?
#
loop_
_entity_poly.entity_id
_entity_poly.type
_entity_poly.pdbx_seq_one_letter_code
_entity_poly.pdbx_strand_id
1 'polypeptide(L)'
;KNEFLRRPGMVAYPASIWDIFIMESETGPRSIVEDVWVLYEESGQPLGYAKYKVKDGTLMVQELMATTRMAGASLWRLCLDHDLVSHVKAVRRPLDDPLPWILSEPRRLQRVVSDRMWLRLVDIQMALSGRSYNSNGRLLLDVRDPFCHWNEGVYELEVSNEGTQCSRSN
;
A
#
# COMPACT_ATOMS: atom_id res chain seq x y z
N LYS A 1 -3.52 -3.53 -12.74
CA LYS A 1 -2.96 -2.20 -12.37
C LYS A 1 -3.95 -1.34 -11.58
N ASN A 2 -5.24 -1.30 -11.97
CA ASN A 2 -6.22 -0.38 -11.37
C ASN A 2 -6.81 -0.84 -10.02
N GLU A 3 -6.83 -2.14 -9.71
CA GLU A 3 -7.40 -2.63 -8.45
C GLU A 3 -6.55 -2.33 -7.23
N PHE A 4 -5.22 -2.34 -7.38
CA PHE A 4 -4.31 -1.98 -6.30
C PHE A 4 -4.40 -0.50 -5.90
N LEU A 5 -4.76 0.38 -6.83
CA LEU A 5 -4.90 1.82 -6.58
C LEU A 5 -6.13 2.20 -5.74
N ARG A 6 -7.03 1.24 -5.49
CA ARG A 6 -8.23 1.47 -4.65
C ARG A 6 -7.91 1.47 -3.14
N ARG A 7 -6.72 1.02 -2.74
CA ARG A 7 -6.33 1.04 -1.33
C ARG A 7 -5.73 2.40 -0.96
N PRO A 8 -6.16 3.01 0.15
CA PRO A 8 -5.55 4.25 0.65
C PRO A 8 -4.04 4.08 0.86
N GLY A 9 -3.27 5.07 0.44
CA GLY A 9 -1.81 5.06 0.59
C GLY A 9 -1.04 4.26 -0.47
N MET A 10 -1.72 3.67 -1.44
CA MET A 10 -1.04 3.03 -2.58
C MET A 10 -0.53 4.08 -3.57
N VAL A 11 0.73 3.94 -3.96
CA VAL A 11 1.38 4.82 -4.94
C VAL A 11 1.33 4.17 -6.31
N ALA A 12 0.79 4.91 -7.28
CA ALA A 12 0.85 4.51 -8.67
C ALA A 12 2.23 4.84 -9.25
N TYR A 13 2.98 3.83 -9.60
CA TYR A 13 4.24 4.03 -10.31
C TYR A 13 3.97 4.13 -11.83
N PRO A 14 4.47 5.17 -12.51
CA PRO A 14 4.44 5.23 -13.97
C PRO A 14 5.27 4.10 -14.58
N ALA A 15 5.04 3.78 -15.86
CA ALA A 15 5.72 2.68 -16.54
C ALA A 15 7.25 2.81 -16.48
N SER A 16 7.78 4.03 -16.63
CA SER A 16 9.21 4.33 -16.54
C SER A 16 9.86 3.92 -15.20
N ILE A 17 9.13 4.00 -14.11
CA ILE A 17 9.64 3.55 -12.79
C ILE A 17 9.67 2.01 -12.73
N TRP A 18 8.67 1.35 -13.31
CA TRP A 18 8.70 -0.11 -13.42
C TRP A 18 9.86 -0.60 -14.28
N ASP A 19 10.14 0.08 -15.38
CA ASP A 19 11.29 -0.23 -16.23
C ASP A 19 12.61 -0.13 -15.45
N ILE A 20 12.78 0.91 -14.61
CA ILE A 20 13.94 1.05 -13.74
C ILE A 20 14.05 -0.12 -12.76
N PHE A 21 12.96 -0.50 -12.08
CA PHE A 21 12.97 -1.61 -11.13
C PHE A 21 13.30 -2.96 -11.78
N ILE A 22 12.88 -3.16 -13.03
CA ILE A 22 13.18 -4.36 -13.80
C ILE A 22 14.63 -4.31 -14.30
N MET A 23 15.08 -3.19 -14.87
CA MET A 23 16.45 -3.02 -15.37
C MET A 23 17.49 -3.10 -14.25
N GLU A 24 17.23 -2.55 -13.07
CA GLU A 24 18.13 -2.69 -11.92
C GLU A 24 18.34 -4.15 -11.52
N SER A 25 17.35 -5.02 -11.75
CA SER A 25 17.49 -6.45 -11.52
C SER A 25 18.32 -7.16 -12.59
N GLU A 26 18.38 -6.60 -13.82
CA GLU A 26 19.08 -7.21 -14.97
C GLU A 26 20.51 -6.67 -15.17
N THR A 27 20.73 -5.37 -14.90
CA THR A 27 21.97 -4.66 -15.26
C THR A 27 22.81 -4.18 -14.09
N GLY A 28 22.28 -4.25 -12.86
CA GLY A 28 23.03 -3.90 -11.65
C GLY A 28 24.26 -4.78 -11.46
N PRO A 29 25.30 -4.30 -10.73
CA PRO A 29 26.40 -5.17 -10.36
C PRO A 29 25.78 -6.41 -9.70
N ARG A 30 26.04 -7.59 -10.25
CA ARG A 30 25.52 -8.86 -9.72
C ARG A 30 25.84 -8.93 -8.23
N SER A 31 24.88 -8.44 -7.43
CA SER A 31 24.96 -8.68 -6.00
C SER A 31 24.86 -10.21 -5.82
N ILE A 32 25.61 -10.75 -4.91
CA ILE A 32 25.60 -12.19 -4.57
C ILE A 32 24.19 -12.68 -4.21
N VAL A 33 23.22 -11.75 -4.13
CA VAL A 33 21.83 -12.00 -3.75
C VAL A 33 20.92 -11.42 -4.82
N GLU A 34 20.41 -12.29 -5.69
CA GLU A 34 19.47 -11.91 -6.74
C GLU A 34 18.06 -11.72 -6.19
N ASP A 35 17.35 -10.71 -6.69
CA ASP A 35 15.93 -10.54 -6.44
C ASP A 35 15.15 -11.60 -7.24
N VAL A 36 14.29 -12.34 -6.56
CA VAL A 36 13.42 -13.35 -7.18
C VAL A 36 12.03 -12.75 -7.34
N TRP A 37 11.50 -12.84 -8.56
CA TRP A 37 10.13 -12.45 -8.88
C TRP A 37 9.27 -13.68 -9.13
N VAL A 38 8.14 -13.75 -8.48
CA VAL A 38 7.15 -14.84 -8.64
C VAL A 38 5.81 -14.24 -9.00
N LEU A 39 5.22 -14.74 -10.08
CA LEU A 39 3.88 -14.39 -10.54
C LEU A 39 2.91 -15.49 -10.14
N TYR A 40 1.79 -15.11 -9.54
CA TYR A 40 0.64 -16.01 -9.35
C TYR A 40 -0.38 -15.78 -10.47
N GLU A 41 -0.68 -16.84 -11.17
CA GLU A 41 -1.57 -16.82 -12.32
C GLU A 41 -2.65 -17.92 -12.17
N GLU A 42 -3.86 -17.60 -12.59
CA GLU A 42 -4.96 -18.55 -12.65
C GLU A 42 -5.69 -18.39 -13.99
N SER A 43 -5.80 -19.49 -14.75
CA SER A 43 -6.43 -19.50 -16.07
C SER A 43 -5.86 -18.44 -17.05
N GLY A 44 -4.55 -18.22 -17.04
CA GLY A 44 -3.88 -17.24 -17.89
C GLY A 44 -4.02 -15.78 -17.43
N GLN A 45 -4.61 -15.55 -16.24
CA GLN A 45 -4.77 -14.21 -15.69
C GLN A 45 -3.82 -13.99 -14.50
N PRO A 46 -2.97 -12.95 -14.52
CA PRO A 46 -2.10 -12.61 -13.40
C PRO A 46 -2.94 -12.04 -12.25
N LEU A 47 -2.95 -12.70 -11.11
CA LEU A 47 -3.72 -12.33 -9.92
C LEU A 47 -2.85 -11.85 -8.76
N GLY A 48 -1.53 -11.93 -8.87
CA GLY A 48 -0.64 -11.44 -7.84
C GLY A 48 0.83 -11.70 -8.16
N TYR A 49 1.71 -11.08 -7.39
CA TYR A 49 3.15 -11.32 -7.49
C TYR A 49 3.83 -11.13 -6.14
N ALA A 50 5.00 -11.73 -6.00
CA ALA A 50 5.92 -11.48 -4.90
C ALA A 50 7.31 -11.18 -5.44
N LYS A 51 7.99 -10.22 -4.78
CA LYS A 51 9.41 -9.95 -4.96
C LYS A 51 10.11 -10.22 -3.64
N TYR A 52 11.10 -11.08 -3.66
CA TYR A 52 11.87 -11.41 -2.48
C TYR A 52 13.34 -11.69 -2.81
N LYS A 53 14.16 -11.70 -1.79
CA LYS A 53 15.55 -12.16 -1.85
C LYS A 53 15.86 -13.03 -0.65
N VAL A 54 16.79 -13.96 -0.80
CA VAL A 54 17.29 -14.80 0.28
C VAL A 54 18.72 -14.39 0.59
N LYS A 55 18.99 -14.07 1.85
CA LYS A 55 20.32 -13.74 2.34
C LYS A 55 20.50 -14.25 3.75
N ASP A 56 21.63 -14.90 4.02
CA ASP A 56 22.03 -15.38 5.36
C ASP A 56 20.91 -16.17 6.09
N GLY A 57 20.25 -17.10 5.37
CA GLY A 57 19.16 -17.91 5.92
C GLY A 57 17.86 -17.17 6.20
N THR A 58 17.73 -15.93 5.70
CA THR A 58 16.52 -15.11 5.81
C THR A 58 15.94 -14.81 4.43
N LEU A 59 14.66 -15.13 4.21
CA LEU A 59 13.90 -14.68 3.06
C LEU A 59 13.30 -13.33 3.36
N MET A 60 13.69 -12.31 2.59
CA MET A 60 13.18 -10.96 2.71
C MET A 60 12.15 -10.67 1.62
N VAL A 61 10.88 -10.66 1.97
CA VAL A 61 9.81 -10.22 1.08
C VAL A 61 9.85 -8.70 0.97
N GLN A 62 10.22 -8.22 -0.20
CA GLN A 62 10.30 -6.78 -0.52
C GLN A 62 8.93 -6.24 -0.93
N GLU A 63 8.21 -7.04 -1.71
CA GLU A 63 6.87 -6.71 -2.19
C GLU A 63 6.04 -7.99 -2.34
N LEU A 64 4.77 -7.92 -2.00
CA LEU A 64 3.78 -8.97 -2.25
C LEU A 64 2.43 -8.32 -2.45
N MET A 65 1.87 -8.52 -3.63
CA MET A 65 0.60 -7.94 -4.05
C MET A 65 -0.29 -9.03 -4.61
N ALA A 66 -1.57 -8.99 -4.26
CA ALA A 66 -2.55 -9.94 -4.76
C ALA A 66 -3.92 -9.29 -4.91
N THR A 67 -4.64 -9.63 -5.95
CA THR A 67 -6.01 -9.16 -6.22
C THR A 67 -7.06 -10.02 -5.54
N THR A 68 -6.69 -11.27 -5.20
CA THR A 68 -7.58 -12.22 -4.51
C THR A 68 -6.93 -12.74 -3.23
N ARG A 69 -7.78 -13.19 -2.29
CA ARG A 69 -7.31 -13.81 -1.05
C ARG A 69 -6.50 -15.08 -1.32
N MET A 70 -6.92 -15.87 -2.31
CA MET A 70 -6.26 -17.12 -2.67
C MET A 70 -4.86 -16.86 -3.22
N ALA A 71 -4.71 -15.92 -4.16
CA ALA A 71 -3.42 -15.51 -4.68
C ALA A 71 -2.48 -15.02 -3.56
N GLY A 72 -2.99 -14.19 -2.64
CA GLY A 72 -2.22 -13.71 -1.50
C GLY A 72 -1.77 -14.84 -0.56
N ALA A 73 -2.66 -15.76 -0.23
CA ALA A 73 -2.35 -16.92 0.61
C ALA A 73 -1.31 -17.84 -0.06
N SER A 74 -1.45 -18.09 -1.37
CA SER A 74 -0.51 -18.92 -2.13
C SER A 74 0.89 -18.31 -2.21
N LEU A 75 0.97 -17.00 -2.44
CA LEU A 75 2.25 -16.27 -2.46
C LEU A 75 2.91 -16.25 -1.06
N TRP A 76 2.12 -16.07 0.01
CA TRP A 76 2.64 -16.15 1.37
C TRP A 76 3.11 -17.57 1.70
N ARG A 77 2.35 -18.60 1.30
CA ARG A 77 2.73 -19.98 1.51
C ARG A 77 4.06 -20.29 0.82
N LEU A 78 4.25 -19.85 -0.42
CA LEU A 78 5.52 -20.01 -1.14
C LEU A 78 6.69 -19.39 -0.36
N CYS A 79 6.50 -18.19 0.20
CA CYS A 79 7.55 -17.54 0.98
C CYS A 79 7.83 -18.24 2.33
N LEU A 80 6.79 -18.79 2.97
CA LEU A 80 6.90 -19.42 4.30
C LEU A 80 7.39 -20.87 4.21
N ASP A 81 7.04 -21.59 3.13
CA ASP A 81 7.47 -22.97 2.89
C ASP A 81 8.83 -23.04 2.14
N HIS A 82 9.52 -21.89 1.99
CA HIS A 82 10.79 -21.85 1.27
C HIS A 82 11.87 -22.66 1.99
N ASP A 83 12.50 -23.58 1.27
CA ASP A 83 13.57 -24.41 1.81
C ASP A 83 14.80 -23.56 2.18
N LEU A 84 15.58 -24.05 3.15
CA LEU A 84 16.86 -23.48 3.56
C LEU A 84 16.79 -22.07 4.18
N VAL A 85 15.60 -21.60 4.57
CA VAL A 85 15.47 -20.37 5.34
C VAL A 85 14.92 -20.64 6.73
N SER A 86 15.47 -19.96 7.71
CA SER A 86 15.01 -20.05 9.10
C SER A 86 14.06 -18.92 9.49
N HIS A 87 14.09 -17.83 8.74
CA HIS A 87 13.30 -16.65 9.00
C HIS A 87 12.72 -16.08 7.70
N VAL A 88 11.49 -15.60 7.79
CA VAL A 88 10.86 -14.79 6.73
C VAL A 88 10.60 -13.39 7.29
N LYS A 89 11.16 -12.37 6.64
CA LYS A 89 10.96 -10.97 7.00
C LYS A 89 10.24 -10.26 5.86
N ALA A 90 9.16 -9.56 6.16
CA ALA A 90 8.46 -8.74 5.19
C ALA A 90 8.44 -7.28 5.65
N VAL A 91 8.73 -6.37 4.73
CA VAL A 91 8.71 -4.93 5.00
C VAL A 91 7.62 -4.26 4.20
N ARG A 92 7.19 -3.09 4.65
CA ARG A 92 6.21 -2.26 3.92
C ARG A 92 4.86 -2.95 3.72
N ARG A 93 4.43 -3.72 4.72
CA ARG A 93 3.12 -4.36 4.66
C ARG A 93 2.03 -3.40 5.13
N PRO A 94 0.83 -3.44 4.52
CA PRO A 94 -0.28 -2.64 4.99
C PRO A 94 -0.71 -3.04 6.40
N LEU A 95 -1.34 -2.12 7.15
CA LEU A 95 -1.80 -2.39 8.51
C LEU A 95 -2.90 -3.47 8.55
N ASP A 96 -3.68 -3.56 7.49
CA ASP A 96 -4.76 -4.53 7.27
C ASP A 96 -4.30 -5.79 6.52
N ASP A 97 -3.00 -6.10 6.56
CA ASP A 97 -2.47 -7.32 5.93
C ASP A 97 -3.18 -8.56 6.49
N PRO A 98 -3.71 -9.44 5.64
CA PRO A 98 -4.43 -10.64 6.10
C PRO A 98 -3.53 -11.72 6.68
N LEU A 99 -2.20 -11.60 6.60
CA LEU A 99 -1.26 -12.62 7.05
C LEU A 99 -1.52 -13.14 8.46
N PRO A 100 -1.80 -12.32 9.49
CA PRO A 100 -2.08 -12.82 10.83
C PRO A 100 -3.26 -13.79 10.93
N TRP A 101 -4.20 -13.67 9.99
CA TRP A 101 -5.44 -14.45 9.99
C TRP A 101 -5.35 -15.75 9.18
N ILE A 102 -4.29 -15.92 8.41
CA ILE A 102 -4.04 -17.11 7.58
C ILE A 102 -2.95 -18.02 8.13
N LEU A 103 -2.19 -17.55 9.14
CA LEU A 103 -1.17 -18.35 9.82
C LEU A 103 -1.80 -19.35 10.79
N SER A 104 -1.29 -20.57 10.82
CA SER A 104 -1.66 -21.57 11.83
C SER A 104 -1.25 -21.17 13.25
N GLU A 105 -0.13 -20.44 13.37
CA GLU A 105 0.40 -19.94 14.64
C GLU A 105 0.65 -18.43 14.59
N PRO A 106 -0.39 -17.57 14.67
CA PRO A 106 -0.23 -16.12 14.54
C PRO A 106 0.68 -15.49 15.60
N ARG A 107 0.83 -16.15 16.75
CA ARG A 107 1.69 -15.66 17.85
C ARG A 107 3.18 -15.68 17.52
N ARG A 108 3.60 -16.46 16.51
CA ARG A 108 4.99 -16.45 16.02
C ARG A 108 5.30 -15.24 15.16
N LEU A 109 4.28 -14.55 14.67
CA LEU A 109 4.44 -13.36 13.88
C LEU A 109 4.83 -12.16 14.75
N GLN A 110 6.04 -11.66 14.55
CA GLN A 110 6.51 -10.44 15.18
C GLN A 110 6.15 -9.25 14.29
N ARG A 111 5.24 -8.40 14.74
CA ARG A 111 4.82 -7.19 14.01
C ARG A 111 5.41 -5.95 14.65
N VAL A 112 6.01 -5.12 13.80
CA VAL A 112 6.47 -3.78 14.17
C VAL A 112 5.72 -2.79 13.31
N VAL A 113 5.07 -1.81 13.93
CA VAL A 113 4.41 -0.70 13.23
C VAL A 113 5.35 0.49 13.27
N SER A 114 5.56 1.12 12.13
CA SER A 114 6.37 2.32 11.99
C SER A 114 5.75 3.29 11.00
N ASP A 115 5.93 4.56 11.24
CA ASP A 115 5.53 5.61 10.31
C ASP A 115 6.37 5.53 9.04
N ARG A 116 5.73 5.76 7.90
CA ARG A 116 6.42 5.70 6.63
C ARG A 116 6.26 6.93 5.77
N MET A 117 5.05 7.38 5.56
CA MET A 117 4.73 8.52 4.73
C MET A 117 3.92 9.53 5.54
N TRP A 118 4.43 10.73 5.63
CA TRP A 118 3.76 11.84 6.26
C TRP A 118 3.04 12.64 5.18
N LEU A 119 1.75 12.87 5.36
CA LEU A 119 0.92 13.64 4.45
C LEU A 119 0.36 14.86 5.19
N ARG A 120 0.28 15.98 4.49
CA ARG A 120 -0.35 17.19 4.97
C ARG A 120 -1.26 17.77 3.89
N LEU A 121 -2.42 18.25 4.29
CA LEU A 121 -3.31 18.98 3.40
C LEU A 121 -2.76 20.40 3.26
N VAL A 122 -2.34 20.75 2.05
CA VAL A 122 -1.87 22.10 1.73
C VAL A 122 -3.04 23.02 1.38
N ASP A 123 -4.07 22.49 0.73
CA ASP A 123 -5.32 23.14 0.40
C ASP A 123 -6.47 22.25 0.87
N ILE A 124 -7.12 22.65 1.96
CA ILE A 124 -8.21 21.88 2.59
C ILE A 124 -9.43 21.88 1.69
N GLN A 125 -9.77 23.01 1.08
CA GLN A 125 -10.95 23.15 0.25
C GLN A 125 -10.87 22.22 -0.97
N MET A 126 -9.75 22.24 -1.69
CA MET A 126 -9.52 21.35 -2.83
C MET A 126 -9.46 19.88 -2.40
N ALA A 127 -8.78 19.60 -1.31
CA ALA A 127 -8.61 18.22 -0.84
C ALA A 127 -9.93 17.57 -0.41
N LEU A 128 -10.79 18.31 0.29
CA LEU A 128 -12.09 17.80 0.72
C LEU A 128 -13.10 17.74 -0.44
N SER A 129 -13.09 18.70 -1.35
CA SER A 129 -13.94 18.66 -2.54
C SER A 129 -13.57 17.54 -3.51
N GLY A 130 -12.29 17.18 -3.58
CA GLY A 130 -11.77 16.11 -4.45
C GLY A 130 -11.99 14.69 -3.93
N ARG A 131 -12.55 14.50 -2.73
CA ARG A 131 -12.79 13.19 -2.14
C ARG A 131 -14.17 12.65 -2.47
N SER A 132 -14.28 11.31 -2.49
CA SER A 132 -15.56 10.60 -2.50
C SER A 132 -16.00 10.27 -1.08
N TYR A 133 -17.28 10.40 -0.82
CA TYR A 133 -17.91 10.11 0.48
C TYR A 133 -19.01 9.06 0.32
N ASN A 134 -19.25 8.28 1.36
CA ASN A 134 -20.22 7.17 1.31
C ASN A 134 -21.64 7.60 1.61
N SER A 135 -21.87 8.83 2.07
CA SER A 135 -23.19 9.35 2.43
C SER A 135 -23.30 10.83 2.11
N ASN A 136 -24.49 11.27 1.75
CA ASN A 136 -24.82 12.69 1.62
C ASN A 136 -24.90 13.34 3.00
N GLY A 137 -24.56 14.61 3.08
CA GLY A 137 -24.64 15.36 4.33
C GLY A 137 -23.99 16.73 4.25
N ARG A 138 -24.13 17.48 5.32
CA ARG A 138 -23.49 18.79 5.51
C ARG A 138 -22.76 18.82 6.83
N LEU A 139 -21.51 19.30 6.83
CA LEU A 139 -20.65 19.36 7.99
C LEU A 139 -19.91 20.69 8.06
N LEU A 140 -19.86 21.28 9.24
CA LEU A 140 -19.02 22.44 9.54
C LEU A 140 -17.75 21.93 10.24
N LEU A 141 -16.61 22.39 9.73
CA LEU A 141 -15.28 22.03 10.21
C LEU A 141 -14.56 23.29 10.70
N ASP A 142 -14.26 23.39 12.00
CA ASP A 142 -13.34 24.39 12.55
C ASP A 142 -11.92 23.84 12.41
N VAL A 143 -11.15 24.40 11.50
CA VAL A 143 -9.79 23.97 11.18
C VAL A 143 -8.78 24.86 11.87
N ARG A 144 -7.86 24.22 12.59
CA ARG A 144 -6.70 24.86 13.21
C ARG A 144 -5.45 24.20 12.64
N ASP A 145 -4.61 24.97 11.98
CA ASP A 145 -3.37 24.50 11.37
C ASP A 145 -2.21 25.47 11.65
N PRO A 146 -1.48 25.28 12.77
CA PRO A 146 -0.38 26.17 13.14
C PRO A 146 0.76 26.22 12.12
N PHE A 147 0.81 25.29 11.18
CA PHE A 147 1.84 25.26 10.14
C PHE A 147 1.36 25.89 8.83
N CYS A 148 0.13 25.55 8.39
CA CYS A 148 -0.48 26.10 7.18
C CYS A 148 -1.58 27.11 7.58
N HIS A 149 -1.21 28.29 8.08
CA HIS A 149 -2.14 29.30 8.61
C HIS A 149 -3.24 29.72 7.63
N TRP A 150 -2.98 29.61 6.32
CA TRP A 150 -3.98 29.89 5.30
C TRP A 150 -5.14 28.89 5.29
N ASN A 151 -4.96 27.73 5.91
CA ASN A 151 -6.01 26.73 6.09
C ASN A 151 -6.87 26.98 7.34
N GLU A 152 -6.48 27.86 8.23
CA GLU A 152 -7.25 28.13 9.45
C GLU A 152 -8.58 28.79 9.12
N GLY A 153 -9.64 28.34 9.76
CA GLY A 153 -10.98 28.89 9.62
C GLY A 153 -12.08 27.84 9.64
N VAL A 154 -13.30 28.32 9.46
CA VAL A 154 -14.47 27.46 9.39
C VAL A 154 -14.75 27.10 7.94
N TYR A 155 -14.94 25.82 7.68
CA TYR A 155 -15.30 25.30 6.36
C TYR A 155 -16.62 24.58 6.41
N GLU A 156 -17.41 24.76 5.38
CA GLU A 156 -18.63 24.00 5.15
C GLU A 156 -18.35 22.95 4.07
N LEU A 157 -18.58 21.70 4.42
CA LEU A 157 -18.51 20.56 3.51
C LEU A 157 -19.92 20.09 3.22
N GLU A 158 -20.32 20.13 1.96
CA GLU A 158 -21.59 19.60 1.49
C GLU A 158 -21.34 18.44 0.53
N VAL A 159 -21.98 17.31 0.82
CA VAL A 159 -21.89 16.07 0.02
C VAL A 159 -23.30 15.75 -0.48
N SER A 160 -23.45 15.68 -1.79
CA SER A 160 -24.71 15.36 -2.45
C SER A 160 -24.51 14.31 -3.55
N ASN A 161 -25.60 13.86 -4.15
CA ASN A 161 -25.54 12.97 -5.32
C ASN A 161 -24.95 13.67 -6.57
N GLU A 162 -24.92 15.00 -6.58
CA GLU A 162 -24.38 15.80 -7.68
C GLU A 162 -22.88 16.05 -7.52
N GLY A 163 -22.34 15.84 -6.34
CA GLY A 163 -20.92 15.99 -6.04
C GLY A 163 -20.65 16.47 -4.63
N THR A 164 -19.38 16.77 -4.40
CA THR A 164 -18.88 17.29 -3.11
C THR A 164 -18.38 18.72 -3.30
N GLN A 165 -18.81 19.61 -2.43
CA GLN A 165 -18.35 20.98 -2.38
C GLN A 165 -17.85 21.33 -0.99
N CYS A 166 -16.69 21.96 -0.91
CA CYS A 166 -16.15 22.52 0.32
C CYS A 166 -15.89 24.00 0.11
N SER A 167 -16.41 24.84 1.00
CA SER A 167 -16.21 26.28 0.95
C SER A 167 -15.89 26.83 2.32
N ARG A 168 -15.11 27.91 2.36
CA ARG A 168 -14.84 28.62 3.61
C ARG A 168 -16.11 29.37 4.03
N SER A 169 -16.53 29.14 5.26
CA SER A 169 -17.63 29.89 5.88
C SER A 169 -17.08 31.22 6.43
N ASN A 170 -17.76 32.30 6.11
CA ASN A 170 -17.42 33.64 6.63
C ASN A 170 -17.92 33.82 8.06
#